data_1a06d4fcead1bc58a769bc82563b83b8
#
_entry.id   1a06d4fcead1bc58a769bc82563b83b8
#
_cell.length_a   1.000
_cell.length_b   1.000
_cell.length_c   1.000
_cell.angle_alpha   90.00
_cell.angle_beta   90.00
_cell.angle_gamma   90.00
#
_symmetry.space_group_name_H-M   'P 1'
#
loop_
_entity.id
_entity.type
_entity.pdbx_description
1 polymer ?
#
loop_
_entity_poly.entity_id
_entity_poly.type
_entity_poly.pdbx_seq_one_letter_code
_entity_poly.pdbx_strand_id
1 'polypeptide(L)'
;MKLHTLGTGGPRPDPARNSACHVLEAGGSRLMFDVGRGAIQAFAKKRLPFAEVGPLFITHHHVDHIGEFSNYLITSWLAGRRKPLRVFGPPGTAGIIDVLMKSVYDRDIAFRTEGETAFGPFIGAEVTEVRAGPVAAGEGWKVTCEEMEHGHGLPFGKAFLTRWTCLAYRVEAEGKVFSFSGDAVMCDPLIRIASGADLHLQCCYMASSEMTGGHFKGVGKYTLACSDTAGKIAARAGAKRLVLTHFRETTPALIEEMRADIARDYGGPAQFAADLDEFLV
;
A
#
# COMPACT_ATOMS: atom_id res chain seq x y z
N MET A 1 -8.49 -15.55 -4.44
CA MET A 1 -7.58 -14.55 -3.84
C MET A 1 -7.99 -14.24 -2.41
N LYS A 2 -7.03 -13.94 -1.51
CA LYS A 2 -7.30 -13.51 -0.12
C LYS A 2 -6.38 -12.34 0.25
N LEU A 3 -6.98 -11.24 0.73
CA LEU A 3 -6.27 -10.05 1.19
C LEU A 3 -6.06 -10.14 2.71
N HIS A 4 -4.85 -9.84 3.18
CA HIS A 4 -4.50 -9.60 4.58
C HIS A 4 -4.14 -8.11 4.75
N THR A 5 -4.81 -7.41 5.65
CA THR A 5 -4.48 -6.03 6.00
C THR A 5 -3.58 -6.02 7.24
N LEU A 6 -2.28 -5.84 7.07
CA LEU A 6 -1.30 -5.88 8.16
C LEU A 6 -1.14 -4.54 8.85
N GLY A 7 -1.49 -3.45 8.15
CA GLY A 7 -1.49 -2.11 8.67
C GLY A 7 -2.53 -1.26 7.95
N THR A 8 -3.39 -0.60 8.71
CA THR A 8 -4.57 0.12 8.23
C THR A 8 -4.60 1.59 8.66
N GLY A 9 -3.52 2.06 9.29
CA GLY A 9 -3.32 3.45 9.70
C GLY A 9 -2.49 4.25 8.70
N GLY A 10 -2.54 5.57 8.86
CA GLY A 10 -1.80 6.55 8.07
C GLY A 10 -0.48 6.99 8.71
N PRO A 11 0.02 8.22 8.36
CA PRO A 11 1.36 8.66 8.76
C PRO A 11 1.52 8.93 10.26
N ARG A 12 0.47 9.32 10.96
CA ARG A 12 0.54 9.55 12.40
C ARG A 12 0.46 8.23 13.16
N PRO A 13 1.29 8.06 14.20
CA PRO A 13 1.20 6.87 15.05
C PRO A 13 -0.18 6.74 15.67
N ASP A 14 -0.74 5.54 15.56
CA ASP A 14 -1.98 5.14 16.20
C ASP A 14 -1.69 3.85 17.00
N PRO A 15 -2.03 3.76 18.29
CA PRO A 15 -1.76 2.55 19.09
C PRO A 15 -2.52 1.32 18.59
N ALA A 16 -3.63 1.51 17.88
CA ALA A 16 -4.48 0.43 17.36
C ALA A 16 -4.14 0.02 15.93
N ARG A 17 -3.31 0.83 15.20
CA ARG A 17 -3.09 0.63 13.76
C ARG A 17 -1.63 0.80 13.38
N ASN A 18 -1.08 -0.18 12.67
CA ASN A 18 0.16 -0.05 11.92
C ASN A 18 -0.06 0.80 10.67
N SER A 19 0.99 1.36 10.11
CA SER A 19 0.92 2.06 8.82
C SER A 19 0.76 1.08 7.65
N ALA A 20 0.46 1.60 6.46
CA ALA A 20 0.06 0.84 5.29
C ALA A 20 0.96 -0.37 4.99
N CYS A 21 0.39 -1.56 5.03
CA CYS A 21 1.01 -2.81 4.60
C CYS A 21 -0.07 -3.85 4.34
N HIS A 22 -0.09 -4.42 3.15
CA HIS A 22 -1.09 -5.40 2.75
C HIS A 22 -0.45 -6.57 2.02
N VAL A 23 -0.98 -7.78 2.22
CA VAL A 23 -0.54 -8.97 1.50
C VAL A 23 -1.74 -9.61 0.81
N LEU A 24 -1.63 -9.83 -0.50
CA LEU A 24 -2.64 -10.51 -1.31
C LEU A 24 -2.13 -11.91 -1.69
N GLU A 25 -2.82 -12.94 -1.28
CA GLU A 25 -2.63 -14.29 -1.81
C GLU A 25 -3.37 -14.40 -3.15
N ALA A 26 -2.62 -14.66 -4.22
CA ALA A 26 -3.12 -14.72 -5.59
C ALA A 26 -2.29 -15.68 -6.45
N GLY A 27 -2.90 -16.61 -7.16
CA GLY A 27 -2.21 -17.55 -8.06
C GLY A 27 -1.07 -18.31 -7.38
N GLY A 28 -1.25 -18.74 -6.13
CA GLY A 28 -0.21 -19.43 -5.35
C GLY A 28 0.93 -18.54 -4.85
N SER A 29 0.91 -17.23 -5.14
CA SER A 29 1.90 -16.24 -4.70
C SER A 29 1.34 -15.35 -3.59
N ARG A 30 2.23 -14.69 -2.83
CA ARG A 30 1.88 -13.70 -1.81
C ARG A 30 2.45 -12.35 -2.24
N LEU A 31 1.61 -11.50 -2.82
CA LEU A 31 1.97 -10.18 -3.34
C LEU A 31 1.85 -9.15 -2.20
N MET A 32 2.88 -8.35 -1.98
CA MET A 32 2.91 -7.36 -0.91
C MET A 32 2.74 -5.96 -1.47
N PHE A 33 1.90 -5.15 -0.84
CA PHE A 33 1.65 -3.75 -1.18
C PHE A 33 2.02 -2.88 0.01
N ASP A 34 3.00 -2.01 -0.17
CA ASP A 34 3.63 -1.16 0.82
C ASP A 34 4.20 -1.92 2.03
N VAL A 35 5.05 -1.24 2.81
CA VAL A 35 5.72 -1.80 3.99
C VAL A 35 5.98 -0.70 5.02
N GLY A 36 4.89 -0.14 5.53
CA GLY A 36 4.91 0.94 6.52
C GLY A 36 5.25 0.46 7.92
N ARG A 37 5.28 1.40 8.85
CA ARG A 37 5.63 1.17 10.26
C ARG A 37 4.73 0.12 10.91
N GLY A 38 5.32 -0.84 11.63
CA GLY A 38 4.64 -1.93 12.32
C GLY A 38 4.41 -3.19 11.46
N ALA A 39 4.77 -3.13 10.17
CA ALA A 39 4.61 -4.25 9.24
C ALA A 39 5.28 -5.54 9.76
N ILE A 40 6.51 -5.45 10.26
CA ILE A 40 7.28 -6.62 10.73
C ILE A 40 6.58 -7.32 11.88
N GLN A 41 6.06 -6.55 12.84
CA GLN A 41 5.32 -7.11 13.96
C GLN A 41 3.98 -7.74 13.51
N ALA A 42 3.31 -7.14 12.55
CA ALA A 42 2.09 -7.69 11.97
C ALA A 42 2.35 -9.01 11.23
N PHE A 43 3.45 -9.10 10.45
CA PHE A 43 3.90 -10.35 9.83
C PHE A 43 4.10 -11.46 10.86
N ALA A 44 4.80 -11.16 11.96
CA ALA A 44 5.05 -12.12 13.03
C ALA A 44 3.75 -12.57 13.71
N LYS A 45 2.84 -11.65 14.02
CA LYS A 45 1.52 -11.95 14.61
C LYS A 45 0.66 -12.83 13.69
N LYS A 46 0.67 -12.55 12.38
CA LYS A 46 -0.05 -13.36 11.37
C LYS A 46 0.67 -14.64 11.00
N ARG A 47 1.91 -14.84 11.48
CA ARG A 47 2.78 -15.98 11.12
C ARG A 47 2.97 -16.12 9.61
N LEU A 48 3.02 -14.98 8.90
CA LEU A 48 3.32 -15.00 7.48
C LEU A 48 4.81 -15.33 7.26
N PRO A 49 5.13 -16.16 6.26
CA PRO A 49 6.50 -16.59 6.02
C PRO A 49 7.30 -15.45 5.36
N PHE A 50 8.13 -14.75 6.10
CA PHE A 50 8.92 -13.60 5.63
C PHE A 50 9.71 -13.89 4.34
N ALA A 51 10.27 -15.09 4.23
CA ALA A 51 11.07 -15.46 3.07
C ALA A 51 10.27 -15.66 1.78
N GLU A 52 8.96 -15.87 1.87
CA GLU A 52 8.11 -16.26 0.75
C GLU A 52 7.17 -15.14 0.28
N VAL A 53 7.01 -14.06 1.07
CA VAL A 53 6.15 -12.95 0.68
C VAL A 53 6.92 -11.99 -0.23
N GLY A 54 6.33 -11.69 -1.37
CA GLY A 54 6.86 -10.86 -2.44
C GLY A 54 6.47 -11.46 -3.81
N PRO A 55 6.50 -10.65 -4.86
CA PRO A 55 7.09 -9.32 -4.98
C PRO A 55 6.42 -8.24 -4.12
N LEU A 56 7.18 -7.15 -3.87
CA LEU A 56 6.71 -5.95 -3.18
C LEU A 56 6.37 -4.87 -4.22
N PHE A 57 5.20 -4.27 -4.09
CA PHE A 57 4.71 -3.15 -4.88
C PHE A 57 4.60 -1.92 -3.97
N ILE A 58 5.40 -0.89 -4.24
CA ILE A 58 5.41 0.36 -3.47
C ILE A 58 4.55 1.39 -4.19
N THR A 59 3.58 1.98 -3.47
CA THR A 59 2.71 3.00 -4.05
C THR A 59 3.43 4.34 -4.19
N HIS A 60 4.13 4.80 -3.16
CA HIS A 60 4.89 6.04 -3.14
C HIS A 60 5.87 6.09 -1.96
N HIS A 61 6.63 7.17 -1.83
CA HIS A 61 7.76 7.24 -0.90
C HIS A 61 7.46 7.95 0.43
N HIS A 62 6.21 8.08 0.86
CA HIS A 62 5.93 8.50 2.22
C HIS A 62 6.39 7.44 3.23
N VAL A 63 6.84 7.89 4.40
CA VAL A 63 7.42 7.02 5.43
C VAL A 63 6.46 5.95 5.93
N ASP A 64 5.18 6.23 5.93
CA ASP A 64 4.13 5.29 6.33
C ASP A 64 3.82 4.21 5.28
N HIS A 65 4.44 4.29 4.08
CA HIS A 65 4.34 3.28 3.03
C HIS A 65 5.63 2.49 2.79
N ILE A 66 6.80 3.06 3.13
CA ILE A 66 8.11 2.40 2.92
C ILE A 66 8.98 2.30 4.17
N GLY A 67 8.52 2.80 5.31
CA GLY A 67 9.37 3.01 6.50
C GLY A 67 10.01 1.76 7.09
N GLU A 68 9.46 0.57 6.87
CA GLU A 68 10.06 -0.69 7.32
C GLU A 68 10.68 -1.52 6.19
N PHE A 69 10.92 -0.94 5.01
CA PHE A 69 11.50 -1.67 3.89
C PHE A 69 12.82 -2.34 4.26
N SER A 70 13.76 -1.61 4.85
CA SER A 70 15.07 -2.17 5.23
C SER A 70 14.94 -3.29 6.25
N ASN A 71 14.10 -3.10 7.25
CA ASN A 71 13.82 -4.11 8.26
C ASN A 71 13.19 -5.36 7.63
N TYR A 72 12.24 -5.20 6.72
CA TYR A 72 11.62 -6.31 6.00
C TYR A 72 12.64 -7.10 5.17
N LEU A 73 13.47 -6.41 4.38
CA LEU A 73 14.45 -7.06 3.51
C LEU A 73 15.47 -7.87 4.31
N ILE A 74 16.05 -7.25 5.35
CA ILE A 74 17.04 -7.92 6.21
C ILE A 74 16.38 -9.07 6.98
N THR A 75 15.22 -8.86 7.60
CA THR A 75 14.51 -9.92 8.33
C THR A 75 14.12 -11.09 7.41
N SER A 76 13.70 -10.82 6.19
CA SER A 76 13.34 -11.88 5.25
C SER A 76 14.56 -12.73 4.83
N TRP A 77 15.73 -12.10 4.67
CA TRP A 77 17.00 -12.80 4.45
C TRP A 77 17.39 -13.68 5.64
N LEU A 78 17.33 -13.13 6.87
CA LEU A 78 17.56 -13.89 8.10
C LEU A 78 16.58 -15.06 8.26
N ALA A 79 15.32 -14.87 7.83
CA ALA A 79 14.28 -15.90 7.83
C ALA A 79 14.42 -16.94 6.70
N GLY A 80 15.47 -16.88 5.90
CA GLY A 80 15.77 -17.89 4.90
C GLY A 80 15.45 -17.53 3.45
N ARG A 81 15.14 -16.30 3.11
CA ARG A 81 15.05 -15.87 1.70
C ARG A 81 16.40 -16.07 1.02
N ARG A 82 16.39 -16.73 -0.14
CA ARG A 82 17.60 -17.05 -0.92
C ARG A 82 17.55 -16.52 -2.36
N LYS A 83 16.48 -15.79 -2.72
CA LYS A 83 16.36 -15.08 -4.00
C LYS A 83 16.14 -13.60 -3.72
N PRO A 84 16.67 -12.69 -4.55
CA PRO A 84 16.43 -11.26 -4.40
C PRO A 84 14.94 -10.95 -4.28
N LEU A 85 14.60 -9.99 -3.40
CA LEU A 85 13.25 -9.48 -3.33
C LEU A 85 12.96 -8.65 -4.58
N ARG A 86 12.01 -9.08 -5.39
CA ARG A 86 11.54 -8.25 -6.51
C ARG A 86 10.73 -7.08 -5.95
N VAL A 87 11.11 -5.86 -6.30
CA VAL A 87 10.46 -4.63 -5.86
C VAL A 87 10.04 -3.82 -7.08
N PHE A 88 8.80 -3.42 -7.11
CA PHE A 88 8.23 -2.52 -8.11
C PHE A 88 7.75 -1.25 -7.41
N GLY A 89 8.18 -0.09 -7.88
CA GLY A 89 7.82 1.17 -7.25
C GLY A 89 8.02 2.36 -8.19
N PRO A 90 7.61 3.57 -7.78
CA PRO A 90 7.79 4.76 -8.59
C PRO A 90 9.26 5.14 -8.77
N PRO A 91 9.59 5.99 -9.76
CA PRO A 91 10.95 6.50 -9.94
C PRO A 91 11.55 7.07 -8.65
N GLY A 92 12.81 6.70 -8.36
CA GLY A 92 13.53 7.03 -7.12
C GLY A 92 13.60 5.86 -6.12
N THR A 93 12.80 4.81 -6.29
CA THR A 93 12.79 3.63 -5.41
C THR A 93 14.17 2.95 -5.35
N ALA A 94 14.83 2.76 -6.48
CA ALA A 94 16.16 2.14 -6.54
C ALA A 94 17.19 2.90 -5.72
N GLY A 95 17.20 4.24 -5.85
CA GLY A 95 18.12 5.10 -5.10
C GLY A 95 17.91 5.05 -3.59
N ILE A 96 16.65 5.02 -3.14
CA ILE A 96 16.32 4.87 -1.72
C ILE A 96 16.85 3.54 -1.19
N ILE A 97 16.59 2.45 -1.89
CA ILE A 97 17.01 1.10 -1.48
C ILE A 97 18.53 0.98 -1.45
N ASP A 98 19.21 1.53 -2.45
CA ASP A 98 20.66 1.55 -2.50
C ASP A 98 21.28 2.27 -1.30
N VAL A 99 20.78 3.45 -0.94
CA VAL A 99 21.25 4.20 0.24
C VAL A 99 20.99 3.40 1.51
N LEU A 100 19.81 2.82 1.67
CA LEU A 100 19.48 2.02 2.85
C LEU A 100 20.43 0.82 3.00
N MET A 101 20.67 0.06 1.95
CA MET A 101 21.46 -1.19 2.03
C MET A 101 22.97 -0.95 2.01
N LYS A 102 23.45 0.04 1.24
CA LYS A 102 24.88 0.25 1.00
C LYS A 102 25.50 1.33 1.89
N SER A 103 24.70 2.11 2.64
CA SER A 103 25.18 3.21 3.45
C SER A 103 24.63 3.22 4.88
N VAL A 104 23.34 2.85 5.05
CA VAL A 104 22.70 2.88 6.38
C VAL A 104 22.90 1.55 7.10
N TYR A 105 22.67 0.43 6.43
CA TYR A 105 22.72 -0.92 7.00
C TYR A 105 23.91 -1.75 6.53
N ASP A 106 24.89 -1.13 5.88
CA ASP A 106 26.12 -1.79 5.39
C ASP A 106 26.83 -2.58 6.47
N ARG A 107 26.95 -2.02 7.69
CA ARG A 107 27.64 -2.64 8.82
C ARG A 107 26.87 -3.83 9.41
N ASP A 108 25.53 -3.76 9.49
CA ASP A 108 24.73 -4.90 9.95
C ASP A 108 24.80 -6.05 8.94
N ILE A 109 24.76 -5.74 7.65
CA ILE A 109 24.92 -6.72 6.58
C ILE A 109 26.31 -7.36 6.62
N ALA A 110 27.39 -6.53 6.72
CA ALA A 110 28.75 -7.02 6.80
C ALA A 110 28.99 -7.89 8.05
N PHE A 111 28.49 -7.47 9.21
CA PHE A 111 28.57 -8.25 10.43
C PHE A 111 28.03 -9.67 10.24
N ARG A 112 26.92 -9.82 9.55
CA ARG A 112 26.24 -11.11 9.32
C ARG A 112 26.83 -11.92 8.17
N THR A 113 27.42 -11.28 7.18
CA THR A 113 28.00 -11.98 6.02
C THR A 113 29.47 -12.34 6.26
N GLU A 114 30.24 -11.54 6.97
CA GLU A 114 31.66 -11.73 7.20
C GLU A 114 31.94 -12.38 8.58
N GLY A 115 31.13 -12.06 9.60
CA GLY A 115 31.30 -12.54 10.97
C GLY A 115 30.48 -13.77 11.30
N GLU A 116 29.17 -13.66 11.32
CA GLU A 116 28.26 -14.76 11.69
C GLU A 116 28.21 -15.86 10.63
N THR A 117 28.24 -15.50 9.35
CA THR A 117 28.24 -16.36 8.15
C THR A 117 27.09 -17.38 8.02
N ALA A 118 26.27 -17.56 9.04
CA ALA A 118 25.21 -18.56 9.12
C ALA A 118 24.07 -18.35 8.09
N PHE A 119 23.88 -17.10 7.66
CA PHE A 119 22.77 -16.72 6.79
C PHE A 119 23.13 -16.76 5.29
N GLY A 120 24.41 -17.01 4.97
CA GLY A 120 24.94 -16.93 3.61
C GLY A 120 25.04 -15.49 3.09
N PRO A 121 25.33 -15.29 1.77
CA PRO A 121 25.47 -13.96 1.21
C PRO A 121 24.17 -13.17 1.30
N PHE A 122 24.29 -11.86 1.48
CA PHE A 122 23.12 -10.98 1.41
C PHE A 122 22.62 -10.91 -0.04
N ILE A 123 21.34 -11.21 -0.20
CA ILE A 123 20.73 -11.36 -1.54
C ILE A 123 20.14 -10.07 -2.10
N GLY A 124 19.86 -9.05 -1.25
CA GLY A 124 19.34 -7.76 -1.66
C GLY A 124 17.95 -7.77 -2.30
N ALA A 125 17.73 -6.76 -3.13
CA ALA A 125 16.50 -6.58 -3.89
C ALA A 125 16.80 -6.29 -5.37
N GLU A 126 15.89 -6.74 -6.25
CA GLU A 126 15.84 -6.38 -7.67
C GLU A 126 14.73 -5.34 -7.86
N VAL A 127 15.10 -4.12 -8.16
CA VAL A 127 14.18 -2.98 -8.25
C VAL A 127 13.85 -2.68 -9.71
N THR A 128 12.55 -2.61 -10.00
CA THR A 128 12.03 -2.10 -11.27
C THR A 128 11.20 -0.86 -10.99
N GLU A 129 11.64 0.28 -11.48
CA GLU A 129 10.87 1.52 -11.39
C GLU A 129 9.79 1.54 -12.46
N VAL A 130 8.56 1.86 -12.06
CA VAL A 130 7.38 1.81 -12.91
C VAL A 130 6.58 3.10 -12.85
N ARG A 131 5.80 3.32 -13.90
CA ARG A 131 4.78 4.36 -14.00
C ARG A 131 3.45 3.70 -14.36
N ALA A 132 2.63 4.30 -15.24
CA ALA A 132 1.40 3.65 -15.68
C ALA A 132 1.65 2.46 -16.62
N GLY A 133 0.79 1.44 -16.55
CA GLY A 133 0.78 0.28 -17.45
C GLY A 133 1.07 -1.06 -16.78
N PRO A 134 1.48 -2.07 -17.55
CA PRO A 134 1.84 -3.40 -17.03
C PRO A 134 3.07 -3.31 -16.12
N VAL A 135 3.03 -3.98 -14.97
CA VAL A 135 4.10 -3.96 -13.95
C VAL A 135 4.81 -5.31 -13.87
N ALA A 136 4.04 -6.36 -13.62
CA ALA A 136 4.58 -7.69 -13.39
C ALA A 136 3.52 -8.76 -13.66
N ALA A 137 4.01 -9.96 -13.95
CA ALA A 137 3.17 -11.16 -14.01
C ALA A 137 3.91 -12.34 -13.37
N GLY A 138 3.13 -13.33 -12.94
CA GLY A 138 3.58 -14.61 -12.44
C GLY A 138 2.62 -15.71 -12.85
N GLU A 139 2.80 -16.91 -12.31
CA GLU A 139 1.88 -18.00 -12.59
C GLU A 139 0.49 -17.67 -12.04
N GLY A 140 -0.49 -17.53 -12.93
CA GLY A 140 -1.90 -17.27 -12.57
C GLY A 140 -2.23 -15.88 -12.07
N TRP A 141 -1.32 -14.88 -12.16
CA TRP A 141 -1.62 -13.49 -11.80
C TRP A 141 -0.89 -12.48 -12.68
N LYS A 142 -1.47 -11.30 -12.83
CA LYS A 142 -0.83 -10.13 -13.44
C LYS A 142 -1.15 -8.86 -12.65
N VAL A 143 -0.22 -7.90 -12.68
CA VAL A 143 -0.34 -6.59 -12.01
C VAL A 143 -0.16 -5.48 -13.03
N THR A 144 -1.05 -4.50 -12.98
CA THR A 144 -0.96 -3.23 -13.68
C THR A 144 -1.00 -2.08 -12.69
N CYS A 145 -0.51 -0.90 -13.06
CA CYS A 145 -0.62 0.30 -12.25
C CYS A 145 -1.04 1.51 -13.08
N GLU A 146 -1.50 2.54 -12.37
CA GLU A 146 -1.78 3.88 -12.89
C GLU A 146 -1.15 4.93 -11.97
N GLU A 147 -0.76 6.08 -12.54
CA GLU A 147 -0.28 7.22 -11.74
C GLU A 147 -1.47 7.97 -11.13
N MET A 148 -1.36 8.28 -9.83
CA MET A 148 -2.41 8.88 -9.03
C MET A 148 -2.13 10.34 -8.70
N GLU A 149 -3.20 11.10 -8.50
CA GLU A 149 -3.12 12.44 -7.92
C GLU A 149 -3.07 12.36 -6.40
N HIS A 150 -1.88 12.65 -5.83
CA HIS A 150 -1.63 12.74 -4.40
C HIS A 150 -0.73 13.95 -4.14
N GLY A 151 -1.32 15.04 -3.67
CA GLY A 151 -0.62 16.30 -3.46
C GLY A 151 -0.38 17.15 -4.71
N HIS A 152 -0.76 16.70 -5.90
CA HIS A 152 -0.48 17.42 -7.16
C HIS A 152 -1.16 18.80 -7.27
N GLY A 153 -2.24 19.00 -6.54
CA GLY A 153 -2.92 20.30 -6.44
C GLY A 153 -2.35 21.25 -5.38
N LEU A 154 -1.31 20.84 -4.64
CA LEU A 154 -0.61 21.66 -3.66
C LEU A 154 0.44 22.55 -4.36
N PRO A 155 0.88 23.66 -3.74
CA PRO A 155 1.80 24.63 -4.36
C PRO A 155 3.26 24.14 -4.43
N PHE A 156 3.46 22.94 -4.94
CA PHE A 156 4.81 22.39 -5.17
C PHE A 156 5.42 22.96 -6.45
N GLY A 157 6.73 23.16 -6.45
CA GLY A 157 7.49 23.53 -7.65
C GLY A 157 7.56 22.37 -8.65
N LYS A 158 7.70 22.69 -9.95
CA LYS A 158 7.81 21.69 -11.03
C LYS A 158 8.88 20.62 -10.76
N ALA A 159 10.05 21.02 -10.23
CA ALA A 159 11.15 20.10 -9.90
C ALA A 159 10.75 19.02 -8.88
N PHE A 160 9.87 19.33 -7.93
CA PHE A 160 9.32 18.35 -7.01
C PHE A 160 8.32 17.43 -7.73
N LEU A 161 7.35 18.01 -8.44
CA LEU A 161 6.29 17.25 -9.13
C LEU A 161 6.85 16.27 -10.18
N THR A 162 7.96 16.62 -10.86
CA THR A 162 8.60 15.74 -11.85
C THR A 162 9.10 14.42 -11.22
N ARG A 163 9.51 14.45 -9.96
CA ARG A 163 10.02 13.27 -9.22
C ARG A 163 9.02 12.70 -8.23
N TRP A 164 7.83 13.29 -8.10
CA TRP A 164 6.78 12.81 -7.21
C TRP A 164 5.76 12.00 -7.99
N THR A 165 5.82 10.70 -7.82
CA THR A 165 4.91 9.76 -8.47
C THR A 165 4.24 8.90 -7.42
N CYS A 166 2.93 8.77 -7.48
CA CYS A 166 2.12 7.90 -6.64
C CYS A 166 1.38 6.91 -7.54
N LEU A 167 1.28 5.67 -7.11
CA LEU A 167 0.75 4.56 -7.91
C LEU A 167 -0.44 3.91 -7.20
N ALA A 168 -1.44 3.53 -7.98
CA ALA A 168 -2.42 2.54 -7.60
C ALA A 168 -2.18 1.24 -8.38
N TYR A 169 -2.58 0.11 -7.82
CA TYR A 169 -2.33 -1.21 -8.39
C TYR A 169 -3.63 -1.98 -8.62
N ARG A 170 -3.64 -2.76 -9.71
CA ARG A 170 -4.68 -3.73 -10.03
C ARG A 170 -4.05 -5.10 -10.22
N VAL A 171 -4.62 -6.10 -9.56
CA VAL A 171 -4.23 -7.51 -9.70
C VAL A 171 -5.39 -8.28 -10.30
N GLU A 172 -5.10 -9.04 -11.34
CA GLU A 172 -6.02 -10.00 -11.93
C GLU A 172 -5.46 -11.41 -11.72
N ALA A 173 -6.25 -12.25 -11.04
CA ALA A 173 -5.91 -13.65 -10.77
C ALA A 173 -7.18 -14.45 -10.47
N GLU A 174 -7.18 -15.75 -10.74
CA GLU A 174 -8.26 -16.66 -10.37
C GLU A 174 -9.65 -16.21 -10.89
N GLY A 175 -9.69 -15.52 -12.04
CA GLY A 175 -10.94 -14.94 -12.60
C GLY A 175 -11.51 -13.77 -11.81
N LYS A 176 -10.74 -13.19 -10.88
CA LYS A 176 -11.11 -12.10 -9.98
C LYS A 176 -10.19 -10.90 -10.15
N VAL A 177 -10.67 -9.76 -9.70
CA VAL A 177 -9.96 -8.48 -9.73
C VAL A 177 -9.87 -7.89 -8.33
N PHE A 178 -8.64 -7.63 -7.89
CA PHE A 178 -8.32 -6.80 -6.73
C PHE A 178 -7.73 -5.48 -7.20
N SER A 179 -8.08 -4.36 -6.54
CA SER A 179 -7.41 -3.08 -6.76
C SER A 179 -7.09 -2.39 -5.43
N PHE A 180 -5.94 -1.72 -5.38
CA PHE A 180 -5.48 -0.91 -4.24
C PHE A 180 -5.19 0.50 -4.71
N SER A 181 -5.85 1.48 -4.09
CA SER A 181 -5.76 2.88 -4.49
C SER A 181 -4.39 3.52 -4.23
N GLY A 182 -3.62 3.01 -3.22
CA GLY A 182 -2.60 3.85 -2.62
C GLY A 182 -3.22 5.17 -2.12
N ASP A 183 -2.37 6.14 -1.82
CA ASP A 183 -2.83 7.47 -1.44
C ASP A 183 -3.21 8.26 -2.69
N ALA A 184 -4.47 8.63 -2.80
CA ALA A 184 -5.00 9.36 -3.95
C ALA A 184 -6.27 10.15 -3.61
N VAL A 185 -6.47 11.27 -4.27
CA VAL A 185 -7.78 11.89 -4.40
C VAL A 185 -8.57 11.23 -5.54
N MET A 186 -9.87 11.50 -5.62
CA MET A 186 -10.68 11.00 -6.72
C MET A 186 -10.20 11.59 -8.05
N CYS A 187 -9.72 10.74 -8.96
CA CYS A 187 -9.24 11.08 -10.29
C CYS A 187 -9.61 9.99 -11.30
N ASP A 188 -9.58 10.29 -12.59
CA ASP A 188 -9.98 9.32 -13.62
C ASP A 188 -9.06 8.07 -13.67
N PRO A 189 -7.73 8.17 -13.48
CA PRO A 189 -6.88 6.98 -13.36
C PRO A 189 -7.31 6.03 -12.23
N LEU A 190 -7.73 6.59 -11.07
CA LEU A 190 -8.23 5.76 -9.95
C LEU A 190 -9.51 5.01 -10.31
N ILE A 191 -10.43 5.67 -11.02
CA ILE A 191 -11.65 5.03 -11.51
C ILE A 191 -11.32 3.90 -12.50
N ARG A 192 -10.35 4.12 -13.43
CA ARG A 192 -9.93 3.09 -14.39
C ARG A 192 -9.33 1.87 -13.69
N ILE A 193 -8.38 2.08 -12.77
CA ILE A 193 -7.69 0.98 -12.10
C ILE A 193 -8.63 0.15 -11.22
N ALA A 194 -9.63 0.79 -10.61
CA ALA A 194 -10.65 0.14 -9.78
C ALA A 194 -11.83 -0.44 -10.58
N SER A 195 -11.88 -0.21 -11.90
CA SER A 195 -13.03 -0.60 -12.73
C SER A 195 -13.38 -2.07 -12.61
N GLY A 196 -14.63 -2.36 -12.20
CA GLY A 196 -15.17 -3.71 -12.05
C GLY A 196 -14.45 -4.58 -11.02
N ALA A 197 -13.71 -4.01 -10.09
CA ALA A 197 -12.99 -4.78 -9.07
C ALA A 197 -13.95 -5.62 -8.22
N ASP A 198 -13.61 -6.89 -8.00
CA ASP A 198 -14.32 -7.74 -7.05
C ASP A 198 -14.12 -7.25 -5.62
N LEU A 199 -12.92 -6.71 -5.32
CA LEU A 199 -12.60 -5.98 -4.10
C LEU A 199 -11.71 -4.78 -4.43
N HIS A 200 -12.18 -3.57 -4.08
CA HIS A 200 -11.40 -2.35 -4.11
C HIS A 200 -10.98 -1.97 -2.70
N LEU A 201 -9.66 -1.93 -2.45
CA LEU A 201 -9.05 -1.44 -1.20
C LEU A 201 -8.73 0.04 -1.38
N GLN A 202 -9.47 0.90 -0.68
CA GLN A 202 -9.39 2.36 -0.79
C GLN A 202 -8.76 2.98 0.45
N CYS A 203 -7.68 3.73 0.26
CA CYS A 203 -7.19 4.64 1.31
C CYS A 203 -8.21 5.73 1.58
N CYS A 204 -8.66 5.84 2.84
CA CYS A 204 -9.69 6.78 3.27
C CYS A 204 -9.31 7.36 4.63
N TYR A 205 -8.87 8.62 4.63
CA TYR A 205 -8.16 9.18 5.79
C TYR A 205 -9.07 9.64 6.91
N MET A 206 -10.26 10.19 6.59
CA MET A 206 -11.14 10.81 7.58
C MET A 206 -12.61 10.87 7.12
N ALA A 207 -13.51 11.18 8.04
CA ALA A 207 -14.90 11.49 7.75
C ALA A 207 -15.05 12.86 7.06
N SER A 208 -16.12 13.06 6.30
CA SER A 208 -16.35 14.31 5.56
C SER A 208 -16.53 15.52 6.49
N SER A 209 -17.10 15.34 7.68
CA SER A 209 -17.27 16.41 8.69
C SER A 209 -15.94 16.95 9.21
N GLU A 210 -14.90 16.13 9.19
CA GLU A 210 -13.56 16.53 9.64
C GLU A 210 -12.84 17.47 8.65
N MET A 211 -13.32 17.56 7.40
CA MET A 211 -12.79 18.45 6.37
C MET A 211 -13.19 19.93 6.58
N THR A 212 -13.30 20.35 7.81
CA THR A 212 -13.72 21.70 8.19
C THR A 212 -12.53 22.66 8.31
N GLY A 213 -12.25 23.40 7.25
CA GLY A 213 -11.26 24.50 7.29
C GLY A 213 -9.80 24.04 7.35
N GLY A 214 -8.88 25.00 7.13
CA GLY A 214 -7.44 24.82 7.34
C GLY A 214 -6.82 23.61 6.62
N HIS A 215 -5.95 22.94 7.33
CA HIS A 215 -5.16 21.80 6.85
C HIS A 215 -6.02 20.64 6.35
N PHE A 216 -7.04 20.22 7.08
CA PHE A 216 -7.84 19.03 6.72
C PHE A 216 -8.68 19.21 5.45
N LYS A 217 -9.14 20.42 5.18
CA LYS A 217 -9.79 20.74 3.89
C LYS A 217 -8.81 20.54 2.72
N GLY A 218 -7.55 20.93 2.91
CA GLY A 218 -6.48 20.70 1.93
C GLY A 218 -6.19 19.24 1.72
N VAL A 219 -6.16 18.43 2.79
CA VAL A 219 -5.96 16.97 2.70
C VAL A 219 -7.05 16.33 1.84
N GLY A 220 -8.32 16.52 2.16
CA GLY A 220 -9.43 15.92 1.40
C GLY A 220 -9.50 16.38 -0.07
N LYS A 221 -9.05 17.61 -0.34
CA LYS A 221 -9.09 18.16 -1.70
C LYS A 221 -7.91 17.72 -2.59
N TYR A 222 -6.72 17.57 -2.03
CA TYR A 222 -5.48 17.46 -2.82
C TYR A 222 -4.64 16.23 -2.50
N THR A 223 -4.91 15.55 -1.39
CA THR A 223 -3.99 14.52 -0.87
C THR A 223 -4.63 13.13 -0.84
N LEU A 224 -5.79 12.98 -0.20
CA LEU A 224 -6.43 11.70 0.07
C LEU A 224 -7.94 11.75 -0.08
N ALA A 225 -8.52 10.67 -0.57
CA ALA A 225 -9.96 10.48 -0.50
C ALA A 225 -10.44 10.48 0.95
N CYS A 226 -11.58 11.10 1.19
CA CYS A 226 -12.34 11.04 2.43
C CYS A 226 -13.62 10.23 2.21
N SER A 227 -14.39 10.01 3.26
CA SER A 227 -15.56 9.12 3.19
C SER A 227 -16.58 9.51 2.11
N ASP A 228 -16.79 10.81 1.88
CA ASP A 228 -17.71 11.33 0.85
C ASP A 228 -17.24 11.01 -0.59
N THR A 229 -15.93 10.94 -0.81
CA THR A 229 -15.37 10.64 -2.14
C THR A 229 -15.11 9.15 -2.33
N ALA A 230 -14.85 8.38 -1.27
CA ALA A 230 -14.62 6.94 -1.34
C ALA A 230 -15.85 6.19 -1.91
N GLY A 231 -17.06 6.56 -1.47
CA GLY A 231 -18.31 6.02 -2.03
C GLY A 231 -18.47 6.34 -3.52
N LYS A 232 -18.20 7.58 -3.93
CA LYS A 232 -18.25 8.01 -5.34
C LYS A 232 -17.26 7.26 -6.21
N ILE A 233 -16.02 7.05 -5.71
CA ILE A 233 -15.00 6.27 -6.41
C ILE A 233 -15.51 4.85 -6.67
N ALA A 234 -15.97 4.15 -5.62
CA ALA A 234 -16.45 2.78 -5.71
C ALA A 234 -17.66 2.66 -6.66
N ALA A 235 -18.62 3.59 -6.59
CA ALA A 235 -19.79 3.63 -7.47
C ALA A 235 -19.40 3.86 -8.93
N ARG A 236 -18.56 4.87 -9.22
CA ARG A 236 -18.10 5.18 -10.59
C ARG A 236 -17.26 4.06 -11.20
N ALA A 237 -16.45 3.41 -10.38
CA ALA A 237 -15.65 2.25 -10.80
C ALA A 237 -16.50 0.98 -11.00
N GLY A 238 -17.71 0.92 -10.49
CA GLY A 238 -18.51 -0.30 -10.47
C GLY A 238 -17.85 -1.40 -9.64
N ALA A 239 -17.15 -1.03 -8.56
CA ALA A 239 -16.55 -1.99 -7.65
C ALA A 239 -17.63 -2.81 -6.96
N LYS A 240 -17.46 -4.14 -6.88
CA LYS A 240 -18.46 -5.03 -6.28
C LYS A 240 -18.42 -4.97 -4.75
N ARG A 241 -17.26 -4.71 -4.18
CA ARG A 241 -17.03 -4.55 -2.75
C ARG A 241 -15.95 -3.52 -2.47
N LEU A 242 -16.20 -2.65 -1.49
CA LEU A 242 -15.28 -1.62 -1.02
C LEU A 242 -14.74 -2.01 0.35
N VAL A 243 -13.42 -2.00 0.50
CA VAL A 243 -12.73 -2.10 1.80
C VAL A 243 -11.95 -0.82 2.01
N LEU A 244 -12.12 -0.19 3.16
CA LEU A 244 -11.46 1.06 3.52
C LEU A 244 -10.27 0.79 4.42
N THR A 245 -9.20 1.54 4.23
CA THR A 245 -7.94 1.46 4.97
C THR A 245 -7.31 2.85 5.11
N HIS A 246 -6.14 2.96 5.72
CA HIS A 246 -5.34 4.19 5.84
C HIS A 246 -6.01 5.27 6.70
N PHE A 247 -6.60 4.84 7.81
CA PHE A 247 -7.30 5.76 8.71
C PHE A 247 -6.34 6.57 9.58
N ARG A 248 -6.72 7.81 9.85
CA ARG A 248 -6.27 8.49 11.04
C ARG A 248 -7.01 7.92 12.26
N GLU A 249 -6.62 8.32 13.46
CA GLU A 249 -7.37 7.98 14.68
C GLU A 249 -8.86 8.28 14.50
N THR A 250 -9.70 7.26 14.69
CA THR A 250 -11.14 7.33 14.47
C THR A 250 -11.89 6.90 15.72
N THR A 251 -13.07 7.47 15.91
CA THR A 251 -14.03 7.06 16.94
C THR A 251 -15.15 6.21 16.32
N PRO A 252 -15.91 5.43 17.12
CA PRO A 252 -17.08 4.73 16.61
C PRO A 252 -18.08 5.66 15.92
N ALA A 253 -18.27 6.88 16.45
CA ALA A 253 -19.17 7.87 15.84
C ALA A 253 -18.70 8.33 14.47
N LEU A 254 -17.39 8.58 14.29
CA LEU A 254 -16.80 8.92 12.98
C LEU A 254 -16.90 7.76 11.98
N ILE A 255 -16.74 6.53 12.43
CA ILE A 255 -16.93 5.33 11.56
C ILE A 255 -18.38 5.23 11.08
N GLU A 256 -19.36 5.48 11.92
CA GLU A 256 -20.78 5.48 11.50
C GLU A 256 -21.09 6.64 10.54
N GLU A 257 -20.50 7.80 10.75
CA GLU A 257 -20.60 8.93 9.80
C GLU A 257 -19.97 8.55 8.44
N MET A 258 -18.75 8.00 8.44
CA MET A 258 -18.10 7.55 7.22
C MET A 258 -18.94 6.51 6.47
N ARG A 259 -19.60 5.61 7.21
CA ARG A 259 -20.51 4.62 6.63
C ARG A 259 -21.71 5.29 5.96
N ALA A 260 -22.31 6.28 6.63
CA ALA A 260 -23.43 7.05 6.07
C ALA A 260 -22.99 7.87 4.83
N ASP A 261 -21.81 8.47 4.87
CA ASP A 261 -21.24 9.20 3.72
C ASP A 261 -21.11 8.30 2.49
N ILE A 262 -20.52 7.12 2.66
CA ILE A 262 -20.31 6.15 1.59
C ILE A 262 -21.66 5.67 1.01
N ALA A 263 -22.62 5.38 1.88
CA ALA A 263 -23.93 4.87 1.49
C ALA A 263 -24.76 5.85 0.64
N ARG A 264 -24.42 7.15 0.63
CA ARG A 264 -25.10 8.13 -0.23
C ARG A 264 -24.85 7.88 -1.72
N ASP A 265 -23.69 7.36 -2.07
CA ASP A 265 -23.26 7.21 -3.47
C ASP A 265 -23.02 5.73 -3.86
N TYR A 266 -22.72 4.87 -2.89
CA TYR A 266 -22.37 3.47 -3.14
C TYR A 266 -23.30 2.52 -2.39
N GLY A 267 -24.11 1.76 -3.15
CA GLY A 267 -25.06 0.77 -2.61
C GLY A 267 -24.46 -0.63 -2.35
N GLY A 268 -23.20 -0.85 -2.68
CA GLY A 268 -22.54 -2.14 -2.46
C GLY A 268 -22.00 -2.31 -1.03
N PRO A 269 -21.49 -3.51 -0.68
CA PRO A 269 -20.89 -3.76 0.61
C PRO A 269 -19.64 -2.89 0.85
N ALA A 270 -19.62 -2.13 1.94
CA ALA A 270 -18.49 -1.34 2.40
C ALA A 270 -18.02 -1.80 3.79
N GLN A 271 -16.74 -2.11 3.92
CA GLN A 271 -16.12 -2.62 5.14
C GLN A 271 -14.94 -1.72 5.56
N PHE A 272 -14.75 -1.56 6.86
CA PHE A 272 -13.65 -0.78 7.44
C PHE A 272 -12.63 -1.77 8.00
N ALA A 273 -11.45 -1.83 7.37
CA ALA A 273 -10.42 -2.77 7.77
C ALA A 273 -9.80 -2.41 9.12
N ALA A 274 -9.51 -3.43 9.89
CA ALA A 274 -8.60 -3.36 11.03
C ALA A 274 -7.29 -4.08 10.68
N ASP A 275 -6.27 -3.84 11.49
CA ASP A 275 -5.04 -4.59 11.39
C ASP A 275 -5.30 -6.09 11.61
N LEU A 276 -4.65 -6.91 10.81
CA LEU A 276 -4.73 -8.37 10.83
C LEU A 276 -6.06 -8.96 10.31
N ASP A 277 -6.94 -8.16 9.73
CA ASP A 277 -8.15 -8.68 9.06
C ASP A 277 -7.81 -9.47 7.79
N GLU A 278 -8.77 -10.30 7.38
CA GLU A 278 -8.73 -11.08 6.14
C GLU A 278 -10.01 -10.87 5.33
N PHE A 279 -9.84 -10.69 4.02
CA PHE A 279 -10.94 -10.52 3.10
C PHE A 279 -10.77 -11.48 1.91
N LEU A 280 -11.77 -12.30 1.63
CA LEU A 280 -11.82 -13.04 0.36
C LEU A 280 -12.15 -12.04 -0.76
N VAL A 281 -11.47 -12.13 -1.88
CA VAL A 281 -11.74 -11.32 -3.07
C VAL A 281 -12.80 -11.99 -3.93
#